data_571e3a21c4479fda4bf454cdc91dd9ed
#
_entry.id   571e3a21c4479fda4bf454cdc91dd9ed
#
_cell.length_a   1.000
_cell.length_b   1.000
_cell.length_c   1.000
_cell.angle_alpha   90.00
_cell.angle_beta   90.00
_cell.angle_gamma   90.00
#
_symmetry.space_group_name_H-M   'P 1'
#
loop_
_entity.id
_entity.type
_entity.pdbx_description
1 polymer ?
#
loop_
_entity_poly.entity_id
_entity_poly.type
_entity_poly.pdbx_seq_one_letter_code
_entity_poly.pdbx_strand_id
1 'polypeptide(L)'
;MKILVTGTAGFIGFHVAKELAKRGDDVIGIDSINDYYDVDLKYGRLKESGVLKSIKDGENIEYNKPIQSQKYDNYKFIKLNLEDKENLDRLFKEEKFDAVCNLAAQAGVRYSLENPKAYMDSNIIGFMNILEACRNFDVKNLSYASSSSVYGLNKKQPFSTHDCVNHPVSLYAASKKSNELMAHTYSHLFGIQTTGLRFFTVYGPWGRPDMAPILFTKAIFEDKPIKVFNYGKMERDFTYIDDIVEGVIRVIDNPAQINSDFNPKNPDPASSSAPYKVYNIGNNAPVKLMDFITTLEKKIGKTAKKNMLPIQPGDVESTYADVSDLINDLGYKPNTSIEEGISKFVDWYREFYGV
;
A
#
# COMPACT_ATOMS: atom_id res chain seq x y z
N MET A 1 14.05 -8.83 13.76
CA MET A 1 14.68 -8.81 12.41
C MET A 1 15.13 -7.41 12.07
N LYS A 2 16.11 -7.26 11.16
CA LYS A 2 16.43 -5.97 10.56
C LYS A 2 15.69 -5.84 9.23
N ILE A 3 14.77 -4.87 9.12
CA ILE A 3 13.81 -4.79 8.01
C ILE A 3 13.93 -3.43 7.32
N LEU A 4 14.14 -3.46 5.98
CA LEU A 4 13.93 -2.28 5.15
C LEU A 4 12.44 -2.14 4.84
N VAL A 5 11.84 -1.01 5.19
CA VAL A 5 10.48 -0.65 4.76
C VAL A 5 10.57 0.55 3.84
N THR A 6 10.10 0.42 2.60
CA THR A 6 10.06 1.54 1.66
C THR A 6 8.67 2.21 1.67
N GLY A 7 8.63 3.51 1.39
CA GLY A 7 7.38 4.27 1.41
C GLY A 7 6.91 4.66 2.82
N THR A 8 7.83 4.87 3.76
CA THR A 8 7.50 5.11 5.18
C THR A 8 6.99 6.51 5.52
N ALA A 9 7.08 7.47 4.61
CA ALA A 9 6.31 8.72 4.67
C ALA A 9 4.94 8.59 3.95
N GLY A 10 4.67 7.44 3.33
CA GLY A 10 3.38 7.06 2.74
C GLY A 10 2.41 6.51 3.78
N PHE A 11 1.16 6.23 3.35
CA PHE A 11 0.09 5.79 4.25
C PHE A 11 0.38 4.42 4.89
N ILE A 12 0.47 3.37 4.11
CA ILE A 12 0.63 2.00 4.63
C ILE A 12 2.03 1.82 5.22
N GLY A 13 3.07 2.31 4.53
CA GLY A 13 4.46 2.17 4.98
C GLY A 13 4.74 2.82 6.33
N PHE A 14 4.12 3.97 6.62
CA PHE A 14 4.18 4.62 7.93
C PHE A 14 3.65 3.70 9.04
N HIS A 15 2.47 3.14 8.86
CA HIS A 15 1.86 2.26 9.87
C HIS A 15 2.64 0.96 10.05
N VAL A 16 3.09 0.34 8.95
CA VAL A 16 3.90 -0.89 9.01
C VAL A 16 5.21 -0.65 9.75
N ALA A 17 5.97 0.41 9.39
CA ALA A 17 7.24 0.73 10.05
C ALA A 17 7.06 0.98 11.55
N LYS A 18 5.99 1.70 11.92
CA LYS A 18 5.65 2.00 13.32
C LYS A 18 5.33 0.72 14.11
N GLU A 19 4.53 -0.19 13.57
CA GLU A 19 4.17 -1.43 14.28
C GLU A 19 5.36 -2.41 14.36
N LEU A 20 6.19 -2.51 13.32
CA LEU A 20 7.44 -3.28 13.38
C LEU A 20 8.41 -2.73 14.43
N ALA A 21 8.59 -1.41 14.50
CA ALA A 21 9.43 -0.78 15.52
C ALA A 21 8.88 -1.02 16.94
N LYS A 22 7.56 -0.92 17.16
CA LYS A 22 6.93 -1.25 18.45
C LYS A 22 7.11 -2.71 18.83
N ARG A 23 7.11 -3.61 17.87
CA ARG A 23 7.35 -5.04 18.07
C ARG A 23 8.81 -5.34 18.47
N GLY A 24 9.72 -4.40 18.24
CA GLY A 24 11.15 -4.56 18.58
C GLY A 24 12.04 -4.94 17.39
N ASP A 25 11.53 -4.86 16.15
CA ASP A 25 12.37 -5.03 14.96
C ASP A 25 13.25 -3.80 14.73
N ASP A 26 14.45 -4.00 14.17
CA ASP A 26 15.33 -2.91 13.72
C ASP A 26 14.86 -2.45 12.33
N VAL A 27 14.27 -1.26 12.26
CA VAL A 27 13.59 -0.78 11.06
C VAL A 27 14.36 0.37 10.42
N ILE A 28 14.71 0.21 9.15
CA ILE A 28 15.14 1.32 8.30
C ILE A 28 14.02 1.68 7.36
N GLY A 29 13.50 2.90 7.49
CA GLY A 29 12.47 3.44 6.61
C GLY A 29 13.07 4.31 5.52
N ILE A 30 12.64 4.15 4.27
CA ILE A 30 13.00 5.07 3.18
C ILE A 30 11.76 5.61 2.47
N ASP A 31 11.84 6.87 2.00
CA ASP A 31 10.82 7.51 1.17
C ASP A 31 11.45 8.65 0.35
N SER A 32 10.97 8.87 -0.85
CA SER A 32 11.40 9.98 -1.71
C SER A 32 10.83 11.33 -1.26
N ILE A 33 9.74 11.32 -0.50
CA ILE A 33 8.95 12.50 -0.12
C ILE A 33 8.56 13.31 -1.38
N ASN A 34 8.06 12.61 -2.44
CA ASN A 34 7.60 13.30 -3.63
C ASN A 34 6.35 14.17 -3.34
N ASP A 35 6.09 15.13 -4.22
CA ASP A 35 5.02 16.12 -4.12
C ASP A 35 3.73 15.72 -4.84
N TYR A 36 3.51 14.41 -5.10
CA TYR A 36 2.29 13.90 -5.72
C TYR A 36 1.01 14.35 -5.00
N TYR A 37 1.10 14.49 -3.69
CA TYR A 37 0.09 15.12 -2.84
C TYR A 37 0.76 15.95 -1.73
N ASP A 38 -0.04 16.67 -0.97
CA ASP A 38 0.39 17.54 0.12
C ASP A 38 1.48 16.88 0.99
N VAL A 39 2.69 17.45 0.94
CA VAL A 39 3.87 16.94 1.65
C VAL A 39 3.76 17.11 3.16
N ASP A 40 2.95 18.04 3.66
CA ASP A 40 2.75 18.25 5.10
C ASP A 40 2.15 17.02 5.76
N LEU A 41 1.31 16.28 5.03
CA LEU A 41 0.80 14.99 5.52
C LEU A 41 1.91 13.94 5.65
N LYS A 42 2.91 13.96 4.75
CA LYS A 42 4.09 13.09 4.84
C LYS A 42 4.97 13.49 6.02
N TYR A 43 5.21 14.79 6.19
CA TYR A 43 5.93 15.30 7.36
C TYR A 43 5.19 15.04 8.67
N GLY A 44 3.86 15.10 8.67
CA GLY A 44 3.03 14.73 9.80
C GLY A 44 3.25 13.27 10.24
N ARG A 45 3.31 12.33 9.29
CA ARG A 45 3.62 10.91 9.58
C ARG A 45 5.04 10.73 10.13
N LEU A 46 6.02 11.45 9.57
CA LEU A 46 7.40 11.42 10.07
C LEU A 46 7.51 12.04 11.47
N LYS A 47 6.75 13.10 11.77
CA LYS A 47 6.63 13.65 13.14
C LYS A 47 5.99 12.64 14.07
N GLU A 48 4.89 12.01 13.69
CA GLU A 48 4.20 11.01 14.53
C GLU A 48 5.09 9.79 14.82
N SER A 49 5.97 9.41 13.91
CA SER A 49 6.97 8.35 14.13
C SER A 49 8.25 8.83 14.84
N GLY A 50 8.31 10.09 15.28
CA GLY A 50 9.44 10.65 16.03
C GLY A 50 10.69 10.97 15.18
N VAL A 51 10.59 10.94 13.86
CA VAL A 51 11.68 11.31 12.92
C VAL A 51 11.84 12.83 12.88
N LEU A 52 10.75 13.57 12.92
CA LEU A 52 10.73 15.03 12.97
C LEU A 52 10.17 15.54 14.31
N LYS A 53 10.65 16.69 14.76
CA LYS A 53 10.09 17.39 15.94
C LYS A 53 8.83 18.17 15.56
N SER A 54 8.82 18.76 14.37
CA SER A 54 7.69 19.51 13.81
C SER A 54 7.52 19.24 12.31
N ILE A 55 6.35 19.54 11.74
CA ILE A 55 6.10 19.42 10.28
C ILE A 55 7.04 20.33 9.50
N LYS A 56 7.34 21.53 10.01
CA LYS A 56 8.25 22.50 9.37
C LYS A 56 9.69 21.99 9.20
N ASP A 57 10.14 21.07 10.06
CA ASP A 57 11.48 20.48 9.94
C ASP A 57 11.61 19.59 8.70
N GLY A 58 10.47 19.17 8.11
CA GLY A 58 10.44 18.33 6.92
C GLY A 58 11.12 18.94 5.69
N GLU A 59 11.06 20.27 5.53
CA GLU A 59 11.73 20.98 4.44
C GLU A 59 13.27 20.85 4.50
N ASN A 60 13.82 20.58 5.67
CA ASN A 60 15.26 20.49 5.94
C ASN A 60 15.80 19.04 5.91
N ILE A 61 15.00 18.05 5.53
CA ILE A 61 15.45 16.66 5.43
C ILE A 61 16.49 16.54 4.32
N GLU A 62 17.74 16.28 4.69
CA GLU A 62 18.81 16.08 3.74
C GLU A 62 18.68 14.71 3.05
N TYR A 63 18.95 14.70 1.73
CA TYR A 63 18.92 13.48 0.94
C TYR A 63 20.01 12.49 1.37
N ASN A 64 19.65 11.22 1.47
CA ASN A 64 20.54 10.11 1.81
C ASN A 64 21.28 10.27 3.16
N LYS A 65 20.67 10.97 4.11
CA LYS A 65 21.19 11.03 5.50
C LYS A 65 20.21 10.36 6.46
N PRO A 66 20.67 9.43 7.30
CA PRO A 66 19.83 8.76 8.29
C PRO A 66 19.43 9.73 9.40
N ILE A 67 18.14 9.69 9.77
CA ILE A 67 17.56 10.43 10.90
C ILE A 67 17.04 9.39 11.88
N GLN A 68 17.60 9.38 13.11
CA GLN A 68 17.13 8.50 14.18
C GLN A 68 15.79 9.00 14.73
N SER A 69 14.82 8.09 14.85
CA SER A 69 13.58 8.40 15.56
C SER A 69 13.85 8.70 17.03
N GLN A 70 13.17 9.72 17.58
CA GLN A 70 13.21 10.07 18.99
C GLN A 70 12.15 9.30 19.81
N LYS A 71 11.28 8.55 19.13
CA LYS A 71 10.18 7.78 19.74
C LYS A 71 10.48 6.28 19.76
N TYR A 72 11.28 5.79 18.81
CA TYR A 72 11.67 4.39 18.67
C TYR A 72 13.18 4.30 18.42
N ASP A 73 13.94 3.79 19.38
CA ASP A 73 15.40 3.68 19.31
C ASP A 73 15.86 2.72 18.19
N ASN A 74 14.98 1.84 17.75
CA ASN A 74 15.15 0.84 16.69
C ASN A 74 14.59 1.28 15.34
N TYR A 75 14.26 2.58 15.13
CA TYR A 75 13.77 3.10 13.86
C TYR A 75 14.60 4.27 13.36
N LYS A 76 15.08 4.15 12.12
CA LYS A 76 15.76 5.23 11.37
C LYS A 76 15.01 5.51 10.08
N PHE A 77 15.01 6.76 9.65
CA PHE A 77 14.44 7.21 8.37
C PHE A 77 15.54 7.79 7.49
N ILE A 78 15.45 7.53 6.17
CA ILE A 78 16.34 8.11 5.15
C ILE A 78 15.49 8.60 3.98
N LYS A 79 15.65 9.87 3.58
CA LYS A 79 15.10 10.37 2.32
C LYS A 79 15.91 9.82 1.16
N LEU A 80 15.33 8.88 0.40
CA LEU A 80 16.01 8.17 -0.69
C LEU A 80 15.01 7.74 -1.76
N ASN A 81 15.39 7.90 -3.03
CA ASN A 81 14.62 7.42 -4.17
C ASN A 81 15.01 5.98 -4.51
N LEU A 82 14.03 5.16 -4.93
CA LEU A 82 14.31 3.78 -5.37
C LEU A 82 15.10 3.72 -6.68
N GLU A 83 15.03 4.78 -7.49
CA GLU A 83 15.78 4.92 -8.74
C GLU A 83 17.27 5.16 -8.51
N ASP A 84 17.66 5.62 -7.34
CA ASP A 84 19.05 5.87 -6.94
C ASP A 84 19.75 4.57 -6.53
N LYS A 85 20.12 3.79 -7.55
CA LYS A 85 20.73 2.48 -7.36
C LYS A 85 22.01 2.51 -6.51
N GLU A 86 22.86 3.52 -6.71
CA GLU A 86 24.15 3.61 -6.01
C GLU A 86 23.96 3.75 -4.49
N ASN A 87 23.11 4.67 -4.07
CA ASN A 87 22.83 4.89 -2.66
C ASN A 87 22.02 3.74 -2.05
N LEU A 88 21.14 3.11 -2.83
CA LEU A 88 20.38 1.93 -2.42
C LEU A 88 21.32 0.73 -2.18
N ASP A 89 22.22 0.43 -3.12
CA ASP A 89 23.19 -0.66 -2.99
C ASP A 89 24.13 -0.43 -1.77
N ARG A 90 24.54 0.82 -1.53
CA ARG A 90 25.34 1.17 -0.34
C ARG A 90 24.57 0.90 0.95
N LEU A 91 23.29 1.30 1.01
CA LEU A 91 22.41 1.05 2.14
C LEU A 91 22.27 -0.45 2.45
N PHE A 92 22.02 -1.28 1.43
CA PHE A 92 21.93 -2.74 1.60
C PHE A 92 23.24 -3.35 2.11
N LYS A 93 24.39 -2.90 1.56
CA LYS A 93 25.72 -3.37 1.97
C LYS A 93 26.03 -3.05 3.43
N GLU A 94 25.66 -1.84 3.87
CA GLU A 94 25.96 -1.36 5.23
C GLU A 94 25.02 -1.97 6.27
N GLU A 95 23.72 -2.02 5.97
CA GLU A 95 22.70 -2.40 6.95
C GLU A 95 22.44 -3.92 7.02
N LYS A 96 22.67 -4.69 5.96
CA LYS A 96 22.51 -6.17 5.91
C LYS A 96 21.11 -6.62 6.39
N PHE A 97 20.09 -6.33 5.59
CA PHE A 97 18.72 -6.61 5.93
C PHE A 97 18.39 -8.11 5.96
N ASP A 98 17.56 -8.52 6.91
CA ASP A 98 16.92 -9.85 6.95
C ASP A 98 15.74 -9.93 5.99
N ALA A 99 14.99 -8.82 5.85
CA ALA A 99 13.81 -8.74 5.00
C ALA A 99 13.62 -7.33 4.40
N VAL A 100 12.91 -7.28 3.28
CA VAL A 100 12.48 -6.04 2.63
C VAL A 100 10.96 -6.03 2.49
N CYS A 101 10.33 -4.95 2.92
CA CYS A 101 8.93 -4.64 2.68
C CYS A 101 8.83 -3.44 1.74
N ASN A 102 8.65 -3.71 0.43
CA ASN A 102 8.61 -2.67 -0.60
C ASN A 102 7.19 -2.15 -0.83
N LEU A 103 6.84 -1.07 -0.13
CA LEU A 103 5.53 -0.39 -0.26
C LEU A 103 5.61 0.93 -1.04
N ALA A 104 6.83 1.43 -1.29
CA ALA A 104 7.04 2.62 -2.11
C ALA A 104 6.64 2.35 -3.56
N ALA A 105 5.85 3.25 -4.11
CA ALA A 105 5.46 3.26 -5.52
C ALA A 105 4.83 4.61 -5.87
N GLN A 106 4.86 4.98 -7.16
CA GLN A 106 3.93 5.98 -7.65
C GLN A 106 2.54 5.33 -7.71
N ALA A 107 1.62 5.86 -6.91
CA ALA A 107 0.24 5.39 -6.83
C ALA A 107 -0.72 6.31 -7.59
N GLY A 108 -1.97 5.85 -7.78
CA GLY A 108 -3.02 6.61 -8.44
C GLY A 108 -3.28 6.14 -9.87
N VAL A 109 -4.46 5.58 -10.13
CA VAL A 109 -4.85 5.10 -11.47
C VAL A 109 -4.90 6.26 -12.45
N ARG A 110 -5.54 7.38 -12.06
CA ARG A 110 -5.75 8.54 -12.95
C ARG A 110 -4.47 9.28 -13.26
N TYR A 111 -3.64 9.52 -12.27
CA TYR A 111 -2.36 10.20 -12.44
C TYR A 111 -1.42 9.45 -13.40
N SER A 112 -1.61 8.13 -13.60
CA SER A 112 -0.84 7.38 -14.60
C SER A 112 -1.14 7.78 -16.06
N LEU A 113 -2.26 8.47 -16.31
CA LEU A 113 -2.61 9.06 -17.60
C LEU A 113 -1.95 10.43 -17.80
N GLU A 114 -1.69 11.15 -16.72
CA GLU A 114 -1.13 12.50 -16.72
C GLU A 114 0.42 12.47 -16.70
N ASN A 115 1.00 11.61 -15.87
CA ASN A 115 2.45 11.47 -15.70
C ASN A 115 2.90 10.01 -15.77
N PRO A 116 2.89 9.37 -16.96
CA PRO A 116 3.28 7.96 -17.11
C PRO A 116 4.75 7.70 -16.73
N LYS A 117 5.64 8.68 -16.92
CA LYS A 117 7.06 8.53 -16.61
C LYS A 117 7.31 8.23 -15.13
N ALA A 118 6.59 8.86 -14.22
CA ALA A 118 6.72 8.61 -12.78
C ALA A 118 6.45 7.14 -12.40
N TYR A 119 5.57 6.45 -13.15
CA TYR A 119 5.30 5.02 -12.95
C TYR A 119 6.41 4.12 -13.49
N MET A 120 7.01 4.48 -14.60
CA MET A 120 8.16 3.75 -15.15
C MET A 120 9.37 3.88 -14.21
N ASP A 121 9.67 5.09 -13.78
CA ASP A 121 10.80 5.35 -12.90
C ASP A 121 10.62 4.62 -11.55
N SER A 122 9.56 4.92 -10.84
CA SER A 122 9.36 4.43 -9.47
C SER A 122 8.94 2.94 -9.43
N ASN A 123 7.95 2.54 -10.25
CA ASN A 123 7.36 1.20 -10.13
C ASN A 123 8.13 0.15 -10.92
N ILE A 124 8.81 0.50 -12.00
CA ILE A 124 9.56 -0.47 -12.82
C ILE A 124 11.05 -0.39 -12.47
N ILE A 125 11.70 0.74 -12.69
CA ILE A 125 13.14 0.89 -12.43
C ILE A 125 13.44 0.80 -10.93
N GLY A 126 12.68 1.50 -10.09
CA GLY A 126 12.84 1.45 -8.64
C GLY A 126 12.63 0.04 -8.07
N PHE A 127 11.61 -0.68 -8.55
CA PHE A 127 11.36 -2.05 -8.12
C PHE A 127 12.46 -3.03 -8.62
N MET A 128 12.95 -2.84 -9.84
CA MET A 128 14.10 -3.60 -10.35
C MET A 128 15.33 -3.40 -9.46
N ASN A 129 15.60 -2.17 -9.03
CA ASN A 129 16.72 -1.88 -8.13
C ASN A 129 16.58 -2.59 -6.78
N ILE A 130 15.37 -2.68 -6.21
CA ILE A 130 15.09 -3.48 -5.00
C ILE A 130 15.38 -4.96 -5.23
N LEU A 131 14.92 -5.53 -6.35
CA LEU A 131 15.16 -6.94 -6.67
C LEU A 131 16.66 -7.23 -6.83
N GLU A 132 17.40 -6.38 -7.56
CA GLU A 132 18.85 -6.49 -7.73
C GLU A 132 19.60 -6.31 -6.40
N ALA A 133 19.18 -5.38 -5.55
CA ALA A 133 19.78 -5.21 -4.23
C ALA A 133 19.53 -6.45 -3.36
N CYS A 134 18.32 -7.01 -3.35
CA CYS A 134 18.04 -8.26 -2.64
C CYS A 134 18.95 -9.40 -3.13
N ARG A 135 19.10 -9.55 -4.46
CA ARG A 135 19.98 -10.55 -5.07
C ARG A 135 21.44 -10.37 -4.70
N ASN A 136 21.95 -9.13 -4.84
CA ASN A 136 23.39 -8.84 -4.70
C ASN A 136 23.85 -8.87 -3.23
N PHE A 137 22.95 -8.60 -2.28
CA PHE A 137 23.26 -8.55 -0.84
C PHE A 137 22.59 -9.68 -0.03
N ASP A 138 22.17 -10.74 -0.71
CA ASP A 138 21.64 -12.00 -0.14
C ASP A 138 20.41 -11.84 0.76
N VAL A 139 19.56 -10.86 0.47
CA VAL A 139 18.26 -10.72 1.15
C VAL A 139 17.25 -11.67 0.50
N LYS A 140 16.80 -12.67 1.25
CA LYS A 140 15.92 -13.72 0.72
C LYS A 140 14.44 -13.45 0.91
N ASN A 141 14.03 -12.56 1.80
CA ASN A 141 12.63 -12.27 2.10
C ASN A 141 12.22 -10.90 1.54
N LEU A 142 11.39 -10.88 0.51
CA LEU A 142 10.84 -9.67 -0.11
C LEU A 142 9.32 -9.73 -0.18
N SER A 143 8.65 -8.89 0.59
CA SER A 143 7.23 -8.58 0.41
C SER A 143 7.07 -7.27 -0.37
N TYR A 144 6.07 -7.17 -1.26
CA TYR A 144 5.90 -5.99 -2.09
C TYR A 144 4.43 -5.67 -2.39
N ALA A 145 4.16 -4.37 -2.59
CA ALA A 145 2.84 -3.91 -2.94
C ALA A 145 2.52 -4.14 -4.42
N SER A 146 1.53 -5.02 -4.69
CA SER A 146 0.74 -5.04 -5.91
C SER A 146 -0.55 -4.23 -5.69
N SER A 147 -1.61 -4.47 -6.47
CA SER A 147 -2.86 -3.72 -6.38
C SER A 147 -4.02 -4.51 -6.96
N SER A 148 -5.22 -4.35 -6.41
CA SER A 148 -6.46 -4.87 -7.02
C SER A 148 -6.72 -4.31 -8.41
N SER A 149 -6.09 -3.21 -8.80
CA SER A 149 -6.18 -2.64 -10.17
C SER A 149 -5.69 -3.62 -11.25
N VAL A 150 -4.85 -4.62 -10.90
CA VAL A 150 -4.37 -5.63 -11.86
C VAL A 150 -5.49 -6.50 -12.42
N TYR A 151 -6.63 -6.62 -11.70
CA TYR A 151 -7.79 -7.36 -12.20
C TYR A 151 -8.40 -6.75 -13.47
N GLY A 152 -8.23 -5.44 -13.68
CA GLY A 152 -8.58 -4.78 -14.94
C GLY A 152 -9.99 -5.11 -15.45
N LEU A 153 -10.08 -5.81 -16.58
CA LEU A 153 -11.36 -6.22 -17.20
C LEU A 153 -12.01 -7.47 -16.61
N ASN A 154 -11.43 -8.09 -15.58
CA ASN A 154 -12.07 -9.25 -14.94
C ASN A 154 -13.42 -8.85 -14.34
N LYS A 155 -14.45 -9.70 -14.55
CA LYS A 155 -15.82 -9.45 -14.05
C LYS A 155 -16.25 -10.44 -12.98
N LYS A 156 -15.60 -11.61 -12.92
CA LYS A 156 -15.91 -12.63 -11.89
C LYS A 156 -15.52 -12.09 -10.52
N GLN A 157 -16.42 -12.16 -9.57
CA GLN A 157 -16.23 -11.76 -8.17
C GLN A 157 -16.68 -12.89 -7.23
N PRO A 158 -16.07 -12.99 -6.03
CA PRO A 158 -14.94 -12.17 -5.57
C PRO A 158 -13.72 -12.34 -6.47
N PHE A 159 -12.87 -11.30 -6.56
CA PHE A 159 -11.61 -11.38 -7.30
C PHE A 159 -10.66 -12.36 -6.62
N SER A 160 -10.25 -13.39 -7.35
CA SER A 160 -9.36 -14.45 -6.84
C SER A 160 -7.95 -14.28 -7.38
N THR A 161 -6.94 -14.57 -6.55
CA THR A 161 -5.52 -14.60 -6.96
C THR A 161 -5.24 -15.68 -7.99
N HIS A 162 -6.09 -16.71 -8.07
CA HIS A 162 -6.04 -17.79 -9.06
C HIS A 162 -6.59 -17.42 -10.44
N ASP A 163 -7.23 -16.25 -10.58
CA ASP A 163 -7.70 -15.77 -11.87
C ASP A 163 -6.57 -15.03 -12.62
N CYS A 164 -6.45 -15.29 -13.93
CA CYS A 164 -5.51 -14.57 -14.79
C CYS A 164 -5.86 -13.08 -14.87
N VAL A 165 -4.84 -12.21 -14.81
CA VAL A 165 -4.98 -10.74 -14.83
C VAL A 165 -4.20 -10.13 -15.99
N ASN A 166 -4.60 -10.47 -17.22
CA ASN A 166 -3.87 -10.16 -18.45
C ASN A 166 -4.36 -8.90 -19.16
N HIS A 167 -5.42 -8.25 -18.66
CA HIS A 167 -6.04 -7.09 -19.31
C HIS A 167 -6.15 -5.89 -18.35
N PRO A 168 -4.99 -5.31 -17.89
CA PRO A 168 -5.00 -4.11 -17.09
C PRO A 168 -5.56 -2.94 -17.88
N VAL A 169 -6.29 -2.02 -17.22
CA VAL A 169 -6.96 -0.87 -17.86
C VAL A 169 -6.28 0.47 -17.56
N SER A 170 -5.12 0.45 -16.95
CA SER A 170 -4.29 1.63 -16.68
C SER A 170 -2.81 1.28 -16.66
N LEU A 171 -1.95 2.27 -16.93
CA LEU A 171 -0.50 2.08 -16.81
C LEU A 171 -0.08 1.75 -15.37
N TYR A 172 -0.76 2.30 -14.38
CA TYR A 172 -0.55 1.92 -12.99
C TYR A 172 -0.78 0.41 -12.77
N ALA A 173 -1.92 -0.12 -13.25
CA ALA A 173 -2.21 -1.54 -13.14
C ALA A 173 -1.18 -2.41 -13.90
N ALA A 174 -0.80 -1.98 -15.10
CA ALA A 174 0.23 -2.64 -15.89
C ALA A 174 1.58 -2.67 -15.15
N SER A 175 2.01 -1.55 -14.53
CA SER A 175 3.24 -1.50 -13.75
C SER A 175 3.21 -2.44 -12.55
N LYS A 176 2.06 -2.56 -11.85
CA LYS A 176 1.92 -3.48 -10.72
C LYS A 176 1.91 -4.94 -11.16
N LYS A 177 1.28 -5.27 -12.30
CA LYS A 177 1.37 -6.61 -12.89
C LYS A 177 2.80 -6.93 -13.32
N SER A 178 3.52 -5.97 -13.88
CA SER A 178 4.95 -6.13 -14.21
C SER A 178 5.78 -6.45 -12.98
N ASN A 179 5.49 -5.83 -11.81
CA ASN A 179 6.17 -6.16 -10.56
C ASN A 179 5.96 -7.64 -10.17
N GLU A 180 4.73 -8.17 -10.30
CA GLU A 180 4.47 -9.59 -10.04
C GLU A 180 5.31 -10.52 -10.95
N LEU A 181 5.40 -10.20 -12.25
CA LEU A 181 6.19 -10.96 -13.22
C LEU A 181 7.71 -10.88 -12.94
N MET A 182 8.21 -9.68 -12.62
CA MET A 182 9.60 -9.48 -12.25
C MET A 182 9.95 -10.23 -10.97
N ALA A 183 9.12 -10.14 -9.93
CA ALA A 183 9.30 -10.84 -8.66
C ALA A 183 9.34 -12.37 -8.87
N HIS A 184 8.41 -12.94 -9.66
CA HIS A 184 8.44 -14.36 -10.01
C HIS A 184 9.76 -14.76 -10.69
N THR A 185 10.24 -13.94 -11.63
CA THR A 185 11.50 -14.21 -12.35
C THR A 185 12.68 -14.28 -11.36
N TYR A 186 12.76 -13.35 -10.42
CA TYR A 186 13.82 -13.33 -9.40
C TYR A 186 13.68 -14.47 -8.38
N SER A 187 12.45 -14.86 -8.02
CA SER A 187 12.21 -16.06 -7.23
C SER A 187 12.72 -17.31 -7.94
N HIS A 188 12.43 -17.45 -9.22
CA HIS A 188 12.81 -18.62 -10.02
C HIS A 188 14.33 -18.72 -10.22
N LEU A 189 14.98 -17.61 -10.59
CA LEU A 189 16.40 -17.59 -10.95
C LEU A 189 17.33 -17.54 -9.74
N PHE A 190 16.93 -16.88 -8.66
CA PHE A 190 17.83 -16.54 -7.54
C PHE A 190 17.32 -17.02 -6.18
N GLY A 191 16.15 -17.71 -6.14
CA GLY A 191 15.59 -18.25 -4.91
C GLY A 191 15.14 -17.19 -3.90
N ILE A 192 14.87 -15.95 -4.34
CA ILE A 192 14.32 -14.92 -3.46
C ILE A 192 12.87 -15.27 -3.18
N GLN A 193 12.51 -15.36 -1.90
CA GLN A 193 11.13 -15.59 -1.46
C GLN A 193 10.32 -14.32 -1.63
N THR A 194 9.52 -14.22 -2.68
CA THR A 194 8.78 -12.99 -2.99
C THR A 194 7.28 -13.17 -2.74
N THR A 195 6.70 -12.26 -1.96
CA THR A 195 5.25 -12.23 -1.70
C THR A 195 4.64 -10.92 -2.16
N GLY A 196 3.79 -10.98 -3.17
CA GLY A 196 3.02 -9.84 -3.67
C GLY A 196 1.69 -9.67 -2.94
N LEU A 197 1.35 -8.45 -2.57
CA LEU A 197 0.09 -8.11 -1.93
C LEU A 197 -0.76 -7.24 -2.86
N ARG A 198 -1.89 -7.75 -3.34
CA ARG A 198 -2.89 -6.99 -4.10
C ARG A 198 -3.79 -6.25 -3.14
N PHE A 199 -3.39 -5.02 -2.80
CA PHE A 199 -4.19 -4.17 -1.91
C PHE A 199 -5.51 -3.76 -2.55
N PHE A 200 -6.60 -3.90 -1.78
CA PHE A 200 -7.89 -3.31 -2.07
C PHE A 200 -7.98 -1.89 -1.48
N THR A 201 -9.17 -1.37 -1.25
CA THR A 201 -9.31 0.03 -0.82
C THR A 201 -9.01 0.17 0.67
N VAL A 202 -7.83 0.70 0.98
CA VAL A 202 -7.40 0.94 2.36
C VAL A 202 -7.85 2.30 2.84
N TYR A 203 -8.38 2.39 4.07
CA TYR A 203 -8.77 3.64 4.71
C TYR A 203 -8.37 3.64 6.19
N GLY A 204 -8.36 4.83 6.80
CA GLY A 204 -8.02 5.01 8.21
C GLY A 204 -7.24 6.29 8.46
N PRO A 205 -6.81 6.53 9.71
CA PRO A 205 -5.95 7.64 10.08
C PRO A 205 -4.70 7.74 9.21
N TRP A 206 -4.28 8.96 8.90
CA TRP A 206 -3.13 9.20 8.02
C TRP A 206 -3.32 8.70 6.58
N GLY A 207 -4.57 8.49 6.14
CA GLY A 207 -4.91 8.04 4.80
C GLY A 207 -4.41 8.99 3.70
N ARG A 208 -4.49 8.54 2.44
CA ARG A 208 -4.08 9.35 1.29
C ARG A 208 -5.12 10.42 0.97
N PRO A 209 -4.71 11.69 0.75
CA PRO A 209 -5.64 12.80 0.55
C PRO A 209 -6.38 12.76 -0.80
N ASP A 210 -5.87 12.02 -1.79
CA ASP A 210 -6.48 11.82 -3.10
C ASP A 210 -7.57 10.71 -3.12
N MET A 211 -7.82 10.06 -1.98
CA MET A 211 -8.83 8.98 -1.85
C MET A 211 -10.15 9.50 -1.29
N ALA A 212 -11.23 8.83 -1.71
CA ALA A 212 -12.60 9.21 -1.35
C ALA A 212 -12.83 9.47 0.16
N PRO A 213 -12.31 8.68 1.11
CA PRO A 213 -12.50 8.96 2.54
C PRO A 213 -12.07 10.37 2.95
N ILE A 214 -10.87 10.80 2.55
CA ILE A 214 -10.38 12.15 2.89
C ILE A 214 -11.08 13.23 2.06
N LEU A 215 -11.26 13.00 0.75
CA LEU A 215 -11.95 13.96 -0.12
C LEU A 215 -13.38 14.26 0.36
N PHE A 216 -14.13 13.24 0.78
CA PHE A 216 -15.48 13.40 1.29
C PHE A 216 -15.49 14.09 2.64
N THR A 217 -14.64 13.65 3.56
CA THR A 217 -14.54 14.24 4.89
C THR A 217 -14.19 15.73 4.82
N LYS A 218 -13.19 16.09 4.01
CA LYS A 218 -12.80 17.49 3.77
C LYS A 218 -13.98 18.32 3.24
N ALA A 219 -14.65 17.83 2.20
CA ALA A 219 -15.76 18.55 1.60
C ALA A 219 -16.96 18.71 2.56
N ILE A 220 -17.24 17.70 3.41
CA ILE A 220 -18.31 17.79 4.41
C ILE A 220 -17.97 18.85 5.47
N PHE A 221 -16.74 18.88 5.98
CA PHE A 221 -16.34 19.91 6.95
C PHE A 221 -16.39 21.32 6.38
N GLU A 222 -15.99 21.47 5.09
CA GLU A 222 -15.99 22.76 4.36
C GLU A 222 -17.37 23.13 3.78
N ASP A 223 -18.44 22.36 4.05
CA ASP A 223 -19.79 22.53 3.50
C ASP A 223 -19.85 22.56 1.95
N LYS A 224 -18.87 21.91 1.29
CA LYS A 224 -18.75 21.77 -0.16
C LYS A 224 -19.41 20.48 -0.65
N PRO A 225 -19.87 20.43 -1.93
CA PRO A 225 -20.46 19.20 -2.47
C PRO A 225 -19.39 18.10 -2.69
N ILE A 226 -19.72 16.87 -2.29
CA ILE A 226 -18.97 15.68 -2.64
C ILE A 226 -19.35 15.15 -4.02
N LYS A 227 -18.38 14.67 -4.80
CA LYS A 227 -18.63 14.04 -6.11
C LYS A 227 -18.95 12.57 -5.90
N VAL A 228 -20.19 12.18 -6.21
CA VAL A 228 -20.69 10.80 -6.06
C VAL A 228 -20.83 10.18 -7.44
N PHE A 229 -19.81 9.41 -7.87
CA PHE A 229 -19.78 8.79 -9.19
C PHE A 229 -20.71 7.56 -9.28
N ASN A 230 -21.06 7.19 -10.52
CA ASN A 230 -22.04 6.15 -10.85
C ASN A 230 -23.36 6.33 -10.09
N TYR A 231 -23.76 7.59 -9.87
CA TYR A 231 -24.99 7.92 -9.12
C TYR A 231 -25.09 7.19 -7.76
N GLY A 232 -23.94 6.95 -7.12
CA GLY A 232 -23.83 6.22 -5.85
C GLY A 232 -23.95 4.70 -5.93
N LYS A 233 -24.10 4.14 -7.13
CA LYS A 233 -24.22 2.69 -7.36
C LYS A 233 -22.82 2.04 -7.47
N MET A 234 -21.99 2.22 -6.43
CA MET A 234 -20.65 1.63 -6.36
C MET A 234 -20.49 0.87 -5.04
N GLU A 235 -19.72 -0.19 -5.10
CA GLU A 235 -19.31 -0.96 -3.92
C GLU A 235 -17.80 -1.07 -3.87
N ARG A 236 -17.22 -1.00 -2.67
CA ARG A 236 -15.79 -1.15 -2.46
C ARG A 236 -15.54 -2.05 -1.26
N ASP A 237 -14.56 -2.90 -1.40
CA ASP A 237 -13.96 -3.62 -0.28
C ASP A 237 -13.06 -2.63 0.48
N PHE A 238 -13.65 -1.95 1.48
CA PHE A 238 -12.93 -1.03 2.35
C PHE A 238 -12.30 -1.79 3.51
N THR A 239 -10.98 -1.69 3.63
CA THR A 239 -10.23 -2.36 4.69
C THR A 239 -9.56 -1.32 5.59
N TYR A 240 -9.76 -1.45 6.89
CA TYR A 240 -9.16 -0.54 7.86
C TYR A 240 -7.65 -0.75 7.94
N ILE A 241 -6.92 0.33 8.18
CA ILE A 241 -5.45 0.34 8.11
C ILE A 241 -4.81 -0.66 9.08
N ASP A 242 -5.33 -0.83 10.30
CA ASP A 242 -4.72 -1.74 11.29
C ASP A 242 -4.84 -3.21 10.82
N ASP A 243 -5.96 -3.60 10.21
CA ASP A 243 -6.13 -4.94 9.62
C ASP A 243 -5.13 -5.16 8.47
N ILE A 244 -4.91 -4.13 7.64
CA ILE A 244 -3.92 -4.17 6.56
C ILE A 244 -2.51 -4.37 7.11
N VAL A 245 -2.14 -3.61 8.14
CA VAL A 245 -0.81 -3.69 8.78
C VAL A 245 -0.57 -5.07 9.37
N GLU A 246 -1.57 -5.64 10.03
CA GLU A 246 -1.48 -7.01 10.54
C GLU A 246 -1.20 -8.01 9.41
N GLY A 247 -1.95 -7.92 8.31
CA GLY A 247 -1.74 -8.80 7.15
C GLY A 247 -0.34 -8.66 6.53
N VAL A 248 0.17 -7.43 6.38
CA VAL A 248 1.53 -7.17 5.87
C VAL A 248 2.60 -7.76 6.80
N ILE A 249 2.46 -7.59 8.11
CA ILE A 249 3.41 -8.13 9.09
C ILE A 249 3.41 -9.66 9.06
N ARG A 250 2.23 -10.30 8.99
CA ARG A 250 2.12 -11.76 8.84
C ARG A 250 2.82 -12.28 7.59
N VAL A 251 2.76 -11.55 6.48
CA VAL A 251 3.48 -11.88 5.24
C VAL A 251 4.99 -11.73 5.40
N ILE A 252 5.47 -10.69 6.08
CA ILE A 252 6.91 -10.51 6.38
C ILE A 252 7.43 -11.67 7.22
N ASP A 253 6.66 -12.11 8.21
CA ASP A 253 7.05 -13.19 9.13
C ASP A 253 6.97 -14.59 8.48
N ASN A 254 6.22 -14.73 7.39
CA ASN A 254 6.02 -16.00 6.69
C ASN A 254 6.34 -15.84 5.19
N PRO A 255 7.62 -15.80 4.82
CA PRO A 255 8.04 -15.63 3.43
C PRO A 255 7.55 -16.79 2.55
N ALA A 256 7.27 -16.47 1.28
CA ALA A 256 6.73 -17.41 0.31
C ALA A 256 7.55 -18.70 0.21
N GLN A 257 6.86 -19.82 0.13
CA GLN A 257 7.45 -21.15 -0.06
C GLN A 257 7.17 -21.67 -1.48
N ILE A 258 7.92 -22.68 -1.87
CA ILE A 258 7.70 -23.43 -3.10
C ILE A 258 6.33 -24.14 -3.01
N ASN A 259 5.53 -24.01 -4.07
CA ASN A 259 4.34 -24.85 -4.23
C ASN A 259 4.76 -26.20 -4.82
N SER A 260 4.80 -27.26 -3.98
CA SER A 260 5.15 -28.62 -4.41
C SER A 260 4.15 -29.23 -5.39
N ASP A 261 2.91 -28.76 -5.38
CA ASP A 261 1.82 -29.25 -6.22
C ASP A 261 1.67 -28.43 -7.52
N PHE A 262 2.62 -27.53 -7.80
CA PHE A 262 2.59 -26.71 -9.00
C PHE A 262 2.56 -27.56 -10.29
N ASN A 263 1.52 -27.34 -11.08
CA ASN A 263 1.34 -28.06 -12.35
C ASN A 263 1.67 -27.15 -13.54
N PRO A 264 2.81 -27.34 -14.25
CA PRO A 264 3.19 -26.49 -15.38
C PRO A 264 2.27 -26.60 -16.60
N LYS A 265 1.41 -27.64 -16.69
CA LYS A 265 0.40 -27.78 -17.74
C LYS A 265 -0.87 -26.94 -17.46
N ASN A 266 -1.10 -26.59 -16.20
CA ASN A 266 -2.18 -25.71 -15.77
C ASN A 266 -1.65 -24.83 -14.63
N PRO A 267 -0.81 -23.82 -14.93
CA PRO A 267 -0.11 -23.05 -13.92
C PRO A 267 -1.08 -22.16 -13.13
N ASP A 268 -0.95 -22.21 -11.81
CA ASP A 268 -1.66 -21.30 -10.91
C ASP A 268 -0.99 -19.90 -10.91
N PRO A 269 -1.72 -18.82 -11.24
CA PRO A 269 -1.14 -17.47 -11.23
C PRO A 269 -0.69 -16.97 -9.85
N ALA A 270 -1.21 -17.54 -8.76
CA ALA A 270 -0.95 -17.10 -7.40
C ALA A 270 0.32 -17.69 -6.78
N SER A 271 0.85 -18.78 -7.34
CA SER A 271 1.96 -19.54 -6.77
C SER A 271 2.81 -20.19 -7.85
N SER A 272 3.95 -20.78 -7.50
CA SER A 272 4.88 -21.37 -8.46
C SER A 272 5.71 -22.50 -7.84
N SER A 273 6.41 -23.26 -8.69
CA SER A 273 7.53 -24.13 -8.27
C SER A 273 8.76 -23.35 -7.76
N ALA A 274 8.74 -22.03 -7.85
CA ALA A 274 9.68 -21.13 -7.16
C ALA A 274 9.05 -20.58 -5.86
N PRO A 275 9.83 -20.02 -4.92
CA PRO A 275 9.30 -19.44 -3.69
C PRO A 275 8.62 -18.08 -3.94
N TYR A 276 7.47 -18.14 -4.60
CA TYR A 276 6.67 -17.02 -5.05
C TYR A 276 5.21 -17.21 -4.64
N LYS A 277 4.59 -16.17 -4.10
CA LYS A 277 3.17 -16.16 -3.77
C LYS A 277 2.56 -14.76 -3.99
N VAL A 278 1.30 -14.73 -4.40
CA VAL A 278 0.48 -13.51 -4.45
C VAL A 278 -0.76 -13.70 -3.61
N TYR A 279 -1.04 -12.73 -2.75
CA TYR A 279 -2.26 -12.67 -1.94
C TYR A 279 -3.10 -11.45 -2.30
N ASN A 280 -4.41 -11.57 -2.21
CA ASN A 280 -5.29 -10.43 -2.00
C ASN A 280 -5.22 -10.02 -0.53
N ILE A 281 -5.20 -8.72 -0.27
CA ILE A 281 -5.33 -8.17 1.07
C ILE A 281 -6.46 -7.14 1.08
N GLY A 282 -7.52 -7.48 1.79
CA GLY A 282 -8.81 -6.78 1.79
C GLY A 282 -9.65 -7.25 2.98
N ASN A 283 -10.88 -6.74 3.08
CA ASN A 283 -11.80 -7.06 4.18
C ASN A 283 -12.73 -8.23 3.84
N ASN A 284 -12.80 -8.64 2.56
CA ASN A 284 -13.75 -9.65 2.09
C ASN A 284 -15.23 -9.31 2.42
N ALA A 285 -15.52 -8.03 2.52
CA ALA A 285 -16.85 -7.50 2.86
C ALA A 285 -17.09 -6.17 2.11
N PRO A 286 -17.67 -6.21 0.89
CA PRO A 286 -17.91 -5.00 0.11
C PRO A 286 -18.97 -4.11 0.78
N VAL A 287 -18.69 -2.81 0.82
CA VAL A 287 -19.55 -1.78 1.39
C VAL A 287 -20.08 -0.88 0.27
N LYS A 288 -21.39 -0.62 0.25
CA LYS A 288 -21.98 0.33 -0.68
C LYS A 288 -21.46 1.73 -0.41
N LEU A 289 -21.13 2.47 -1.48
CA LEU A 289 -20.61 3.83 -1.36
C LEU A 289 -21.55 4.75 -0.56
N MET A 290 -22.86 4.59 -0.72
CA MET A 290 -23.84 5.40 0.00
C MET A 290 -23.87 5.09 1.50
N ASP A 291 -23.66 3.83 1.90
CA ASP A 291 -23.59 3.45 3.31
C ASP A 291 -22.31 3.99 3.96
N PHE A 292 -21.20 3.97 3.22
CA PHE A 292 -19.95 4.61 3.64
C PHE A 292 -20.13 6.12 3.87
N ILE A 293 -20.79 6.84 2.91
CA ILE A 293 -21.07 8.26 3.05
C ILE A 293 -21.97 8.53 4.26
N THR A 294 -23.05 7.75 4.42
CA THR A 294 -23.99 7.90 5.55
C THR A 294 -23.31 7.71 6.90
N THR A 295 -22.35 6.75 6.98
CA THR A 295 -21.57 6.54 8.20
C THR A 295 -20.64 7.71 8.48
N LEU A 296 -20.02 8.30 7.46
CA LEU A 296 -19.23 9.54 7.59
C LEU A 296 -20.09 10.71 8.07
N GLU A 297 -21.26 10.94 7.45
CA GLU A 297 -22.21 11.99 7.82
C GLU A 297 -22.60 11.88 9.31
N LYS A 298 -22.95 10.68 9.73
CA LYS A 298 -23.34 10.38 11.11
C LYS A 298 -22.20 10.70 12.11
N LYS A 299 -20.95 10.28 11.80
CA LYS A 299 -19.81 10.52 12.70
C LYS A 299 -19.37 11.98 12.70
N ILE A 300 -19.42 12.66 11.55
CA ILE A 300 -19.09 14.09 11.45
C ILE A 300 -20.19 14.97 12.08
N GLY A 301 -21.44 14.52 12.06
CA GLY A 301 -22.59 15.29 12.53
C GLY A 301 -23.11 16.31 11.50
N LYS A 302 -22.75 16.13 10.21
CA LYS A 302 -23.17 17.00 9.10
C LYS A 302 -23.61 16.15 7.91
N THR A 303 -24.65 16.57 7.19
CA THR A 303 -25.11 15.93 5.95
C THR A 303 -24.32 16.45 4.75
N ALA A 304 -23.81 15.55 3.93
CA ALA A 304 -23.06 15.88 2.71
C ALA A 304 -23.98 16.45 1.61
N LYS A 305 -23.56 17.53 0.99
CA LYS A 305 -24.13 17.97 -0.29
C LYS A 305 -23.61 17.03 -1.39
N LYS A 306 -24.50 16.28 -2.05
CA LYS A 306 -24.10 15.25 -3.01
C LYS A 306 -24.27 15.74 -4.44
N ASN A 307 -23.20 15.76 -5.24
CA ASN A 307 -23.23 15.95 -6.67
C ASN A 307 -23.14 14.57 -7.36
N MET A 308 -24.28 14.08 -7.85
CA MET A 308 -24.40 12.77 -8.47
C MET A 308 -23.89 12.82 -9.91
N LEU A 309 -22.89 12.01 -10.23
CA LEU A 309 -22.20 12.01 -11.52
C LEU A 309 -22.21 10.63 -12.17
N PRO A 310 -22.11 10.52 -13.51
CA PRO A 310 -21.93 9.22 -14.17
C PRO A 310 -20.62 8.54 -13.76
N ILE A 311 -20.50 7.25 -14.06
CA ILE A 311 -19.25 6.51 -13.83
C ILE A 311 -18.10 7.13 -14.63
N GLN A 312 -16.92 7.18 -14.03
CA GLN A 312 -15.74 7.71 -14.70
C GLN A 312 -15.04 6.64 -15.56
N PRO A 313 -14.40 7.03 -16.67
CA PRO A 313 -13.55 6.11 -17.44
C PRO A 313 -12.47 5.47 -16.56
N GLY A 314 -12.31 4.15 -16.66
CA GLY A 314 -11.35 3.39 -15.88
C GLY A 314 -11.80 3.00 -14.47
N ASP A 315 -12.96 3.49 -13.99
CA ASP A 315 -13.57 3.02 -12.74
C ASP A 315 -14.36 1.72 -12.96
N VAL A 316 -14.42 0.89 -11.91
CA VAL A 316 -15.24 -0.33 -11.85
C VAL A 316 -16.40 -0.15 -10.87
N GLU A 317 -17.53 -0.80 -11.12
CA GLU A 317 -18.73 -0.65 -10.27
C GLU A 317 -18.52 -1.25 -8.88
N SER A 318 -17.89 -2.43 -8.82
CA SER A 318 -17.66 -3.14 -7.56
C SER A 318 -16.24 -3.69 -7.49
N THR A 319 -15.66 -3.71 -6.27
CA THR A 319 -14.44 -4.46 -5.96
C THR A 319 -14.71 -5.32 -4.72
N TYR A 320 -14.41 -6.60 -4.82
CA TYR A 320 -14.61 -7.59 -3.78
C TYR A 320 -13.44 -8.58 -3.78
N ALA A 321 -12.68 -8.63 -2.68
CA ALA A 321 -11.51 -9.48 -2.52
C ALA A 321 -11.90 -10.88 -2.07
N ASP A 322 -11.39 -11.93 -2.72
CA ASP A 322 -11.23 -13.24 -2.10
C ASP A 322 -9.90 -13.25 -1.34
N VAL A 323 -9.97 -13.27 -0.02
CA VAL A 323 -8.80 -13.30 0.87
C VAL A 323 -8.61 -14.69 1.52
N SER A 324 -9.27 -15.71 1.00
CA SER A 324 -9.25 -17.08 1.57
C SER A 324 -7.84 -17.63 1.68
N ASP A 325 -6.97 -17.40 0.69
CA ASP A 325 -5.58 -17.83 0.74
C ASP A 325 -4.84 -17.21 1.92
N LEU A 326 -4.98 -15.90 2.12
CA LEU A 326 -4.30 -15.19 3.21
C LEU A 326 -4.81 -15.63 4.58
N ILE A 327 -6.11 -15.94 4.69
CA ILE A 327 -6.72 -16.51 5.90
C ILE A 327 -6.16 -17.90 6.17
N ASN A 328 -6.19 -18.78 5.18
CA ASN A 328 -5.82 -20.18 5.34
C ASN A 328 -4.33 -20.36 5.60
N ASP A 329 -3.48 -19.63 4.86
CA ASP A 329 -2.04 -19.78 4.92
C ASP A 329 -1.44 -19.09 6.16
N LEU A 330 -1.97 -17.89 6.53
CA LEU A 330 -1.35 -17.02 7.53
C LEU A 330 -2.27 -16.66 8.72
N GLY A 331 -3.49 -17.17 8.76
CA GLY A 331 -4.45 -16.87 9.83
C GLY A 331 -4.89 -15.41 9.86
N TYR A 332 -4.72 -14.67 8.74
CA TYR A 332 -5.19 -13.28 8.62
C TYR A 332 -6.71 -13.22 8.75
N LYS A 333 -7.21 -12.29 9.55
CA LYS A 333 -8.64 -12.11 9.73
C LYS A 333 -8.96 -10.65 10.00
N PRO A 334 -9.31 -9.87 8.97
CA PRO A 334 -9.76 -8.50 9.16
C PRO A 334 -11.03 -8.50 10.00
N ASN A 335 -11.13 -7.61 10.98
CA ASN A 335 -12.22 -7.62 11.94
C ASN A 335 -12.76 -6.22 12.29
N THR A 336 -12.16 -5.15 11.77
CA THR A 336 -12.58 -3.78 12.05
C THR A 336 -13.83 -3.45 11.24
N SER A 337 -14.94 -3.15 11.93
CA SER A 337 -16.18 -2.71 11.28
C SER A 337 -16.00 -1.35 10.60
N ILE A 338 -16.85 -1.07 9.59
CA ILE A 338 -16.79 0.22 8.89
C ILE A 338 -17.11 1.39 9.84
N GLU A 339 -18.01 1.20 10.79
CA GLU A 339 -18.39 2.20 11.80
C GLU A 339 -17.21 2.51 12.73
N GLU A 340 -16.52 1.50 13.23
CA GLU A 340 -15.36 1.67 14.10
C GLU A 340 -14.21 2.35 13.35
N GLY A 341 -13.88 1.88 12.16
CA GLY A 341 -12.81 2.43 11.35
C GLY A 341 -13.07 3.89 10.93
N ILE A 342 -14.31 4.22 10.52
CA ILE A 342 -14.70 5.60 10.23
C ILE A 342 -14.64 6.48 11.49
N SER A 343 -15.03 5.95 12.66
CA SER A 343 -14.94 6.70 13.90
C SER A 343 -13.51 7.14 14.19
N LYS A 344 -12.57 6.18 14.20
CA LYS A 344 -11.14 6.45 14.43
C LYS A 344 -10.55 7.40 13.37
N PHE A 345 -10.97 7.23 12.11
CA PHE A 345 -10.52 8.07 11.00
C PHE A 345 -10.98 9.52 11.14
N VAL A 346 -12.27 9.77 11.48
CA VAL A 346 -12.80 11.13 11.62
C VAL A 346 -12.22 11.82 12.87
N ASP A 347 -12.01 11.09 13.97
CA ASP A 347 -11.37 11.65 15.18
C ASP A 347 -9.93 12.10 14.88
N TRP A 348 -9.13 11.27 14.18
CA TRP A 348 -7.82 11.68 13.69
C TRP A 348 -7.87 12.88 12.74
N TYR A 349 -8.85 12.91 11.82
CA TYR A 349 -8.99 14.01 10.87
C TYR A 349 -9.22 15.34 11.58
N ARG A 350 -10.10 15.34 12.58
CA ARG A 350 -10.36 16.52 13.40
C ARG A 350 -9.10 17.01 14.13
N GLU A 351 -8.39 16.10 14.75
CA GLU A 351 -7.17 16.43 15.50
C GLU A 351 -6.08 16.99 14.57
N PHE A 352 -5.83 16.34 13.46
CA PHE A 352 -4.75 16.71 12.54
C PHE A 352 -5.02 18.03 11.80
N TYR A 353 -6.26 18.26 11.35
CA TYR A 353 -6.62 19.46 10.59
C TYR A 353 -7.23 20.57 11.45
N GLY A 354 -7.47 20.34 12.74
CA GLY A 354 -7.99 21.34 13.67
C GLY A 354 -9.46 21.74 13.40
N VAL A 355 -10.34 20.80 13.03
CA VAL A 355 -11.75 21.04 12.62
C VAL A 355 -12.76 20.26 13.46
#